data_c0592a2170ce38c81e6cb6ec8a9e6304
#
_entry.id   c0592a2170ce38c81e6cb6ec8a9e6304
#
_cell.length_a   1.000
_cell.length_b   1.000
_cell.length_c   1.000
_cell.angle_alpha   90.00
_cell.angle_beta   90.00
_cell.angle_gamma   90.00
#
_symmetry.space_group_name_H-M   'P 1'
#
loop_
_entity.id
_entity.type
_entity.pdbx_description
1 polymer ?
#
loop_
_entity_poly.entity_id
_entity_poly.type
_entity_poly.pdbx_seq_one_letter_code
_entity_poly.pdbx_strand_id
1 'polypeptide(L)'
;MVQQATCELILGGQRSGKSHCAEQRAASWLTQASHTGVLLATAMAGDAEMTQRIAKHRADRAQRVPALVTVEEPRYLARALLTHSAPTQLVVVDCLTLWLTNLLMPWQGEAMTDATWAAARDEVLHASENAAGPVVWVSNEIGSGLSPMGVEVRRFVDELGWLHQALAQRCQRVTLMVAGQELAVKSELNRKGAS
;
A
#
# COMPACT_ATOMS: atom_id res chain seq x y z
N MET A 1 -16.99 -1.26 22.95
CA MET A 1 -16.93 -1.42 21.47
C MET A 1 -15.46 -1.30 21.10
N VAL A 2 -14.87 -2.37 20.56
CA VAL A 2 -13.50 -2.32 20.03
C VAL A 2 -13.55 -1.41 18.80
N GLN A 3 -12.86 -0.27 18.85
CA GLN A 3 -12.76 0.63 17.72
C GLN A 3 -11.98 -0.11 16.62
N GLN A 4 -12.64 -0.41 15.52
CA GLN A 4 -11.98 -1.10 14.40
C GLN A 4 -10.84 -0.23 13.89
N ALA A 5 -9.67 -0.81 13.72
CA ALA A 5 -8.50 -0.10 13.23
C ALA A 5 -8.81 0.59 11.89
N THR A 6 -8.40 1.85 11.73
CA THR A 6 -8.68 2.61 10.51
C THR A 6 -7.83 2.10 9.36
N CYS A 7 -8.47 1.85 8.21
CA CYS A 7 -7.80 1.45 6.97
C CYS A 7 -8.00 2.53 5.90
N GLU A 8 -6.91 2.97 5.29
CA GLU A 8 -6.94 3.90 4.15
C GLU A 8 -6.20 3.30 2.96
N LEU A 9 -6.81 3.37 1.76
CA LEU A 9 -6.16 3.05 0.49
C LEU A 9 -5.87 4.34 -0.27
N ILE A 10 -4.59 4.60 -0.54
CA ILE A 10 -4.11 5.77 -1.29
C ILE A 10 -3.69 5.31 -2.69
N LEU A 11 -4.43 5.73 -3.69
CA LEU A 11 -4.22 5.45 -5.10
C LEU A 11 -3.70 6.67 -5.85
N GLY A 12 -3.19 6.46 -7.06
CA GLY A 12 -2.83 7.53 -7.99
C GLY A 12 -1.74 7.13 -8.96
N GLY A 13 -1.54 7.92 -10.00
CA GLY A 13 -0.51 7.69 -11.02
C GLY A 13 0.92 7.80 -10.47
N GLN A 14 1.91 7.48 -11.31
CA GLN A 14 3.32 7.67 -10.96
C GLN A 14 3.59 9.15 -10.63
N ARG A 15 4.37 9.41 -9.56
CA ARG A 15 4.73 10.76 -9.08
C ARG A 15 3.52 11.66 -8.73
N SER A 16 2.37 11.08 -8.43
CA SER A 16 1.16 11.85 -8.05
C SER A 16 1.17 12.40 -6.61
N GLY A 17 2.16 12.01 -5.76
CA GLY A 17 2.25 12.44 -4.37
C GLY A 17 1.78 11.41 -3.33
N LYS A 18 1.43 10.16 -3.73
CA LYS A 18 0.93 9.10 -2.82
C LYS A 18 1.81 8.84 -1.60
N SER A 19 3.12 8.59 -1.82
CA SER A 19 4.04 8.31 -0.70
C SER A 19 4.14 9.49 0.25
N HIS A 20 4.12 10.72 -0.26
CA HIS A 20 4.10 11.93 0.57
C HIS A 20 2.79 12.03 1.39
N CYS A 21 1.64 11.75 0.78
CA CYS A 21 0.36 11.70 1.47
C CYS A 21 0.37 10.64 2.59
N ALA A 22 0.88 9.43 2.33
CA ALA A 22 1.02 8.39 3.35
C ALA A 22 1.97 8.80 4.48
N GLU A 23 3.08 9.48 4.17
CA GLU A 23 4.01 10.03 5.15
C GLU A 23 3.36 11.13 6.02
N GLN A 24 2.49 11.96 5.45
CA GLN A 24 1.69 12.95 6.21
C GLN A 24 0.71 12.26 7.17
N ARG A 25 0.06 11.14 6.76
CA ARG A 25 -0.75 10.32 7.67
C ARG A 25 0.09 9.79 8.83
N ALA A 26 1.29 9.27 8.53
CA ALA A 26 2.22 8.79 9.55
C ALA A 26 2.71 9.92 10.47
N ALA A 27 3.09 11.05 9.95
CA ALA A 27 3.50 12.21 10.74
C ALA A 27 2.39 12.67 11.70
N SER A 28 1.16 12.76 11.21
CA SER A 28 -0.02 13.10 12.03
C SER A 28 -0.28 12.07 13.13
N TRP A 29 -0.18 10.77 12.82
CA TRP A 29 -0.33 9.69 13.79
C TRP A 29 0.73 9.75 14.90
N LEU A 30 1.98 10.01 14.53
CA LEU A 30 3.14 10.05 15.43
C LEU A 30 3.19 11.30 16.34
N THR A 31 2.24 12.24 16.22
CA THR A 31 2.14 13.37 17.17
C THR A 31 1.75 12.94 18.58
N GLN A 32 1.15 11.77 18.74
CA GLN A 32 0.78 11.23 20.04
C GLN A 32 1.95 10.44 20.64
N ALA A 33 2.34 10.73 21.89
CA ALA A 33 3.55 10.21 22.51
C ALA A 33 3.64 8.67 22.64
N SER A 34 2.49 7.98 22.69
CA SER A 34 2.43 6.51 22.75
C SER A 34 2.37 5.83 21.38
N HIS A 35 2.28 6.62 20.30
CA HIS A 35 2.12 6.07 18.96
C HIS A 35 3.46 5.81 18.29
N THR A 36 3.51 4.72 17.54
CA THR A 36 4.65 4.30 16.72
C THR A 36 4.21 4.10 15.28
N GLY A 37 5.15 4.01 14.37
CA GLY A 37 4.86 3.81 12.94
C GLY A 37 5.92 2.96 12.26
N VAL A 38 5.47 2.07 11.38
CA VAL A 38 6.32 1.25 10.52
C VAL A 38 5.88 1.41 9.07
N LEU A 39 6.86 1.57 8.19
CA LEU A 39 6.64 1.50 6.74
C LEU A 39 7.20 0.18 6.23
N LEU A 40 6.33 -0.65 5.67
CA LEU A 40 6.68 -1.85 4.93
C LEU A 40 7.01 -1.46 3.49
N ALA A 41 8.30 -1.45 3.17
CA ALA A 41 8.80 -1.13 1.84
C ALA A 41 8.85 -2.40 1.00
N THR A 42 8.12 -2.43 -0.10
CA THR A 42 8.02 -3.61 -0.97
C THR A 42 8.97 -3.55 -2.17
N ALA A 43 9.66 -2.43 -2.39
CA ALA A 43 10.58 -2.26 -3.49
C ALA A 43 11.79 -3.18 -3.35
N MET A 44 12.17 -3.85 -4.45
CA MET A 44 13.42 -4.58 -4.59
C MET A 44 14.37 -3.80 -5.51
N ALA A 45 15.64 -3.77 -5.15
CA ALA A 45 16.69 -3.21 -6.01
C ALA A 45 17.00 -4.21 -7.15
N GLY A 46 16.35 -4.05 -8.30
CA GLY A 46 16.59 -4.88 -9.48
C GLY A 46 17.67 -4.31 -10.39
N ASP A 47 17.77 -2.99 -10.50
CA ASP A 47 18.75 -2.28 -11.32
C ASP A 47 19.30 -1.02 -10.63
N ALA A 48 20.23 -0.33 -11.27
CA ALA A 48 20.86 0.86 -10.72
C ALA A 48 19.88 2.04 -10.56
N GLU A 49 18.91 2.19 -11.47
CA GLU A 49 17.89 3.24 -11.40
C GLU A 49 16.98 3.01 -10.18
N MET A 50 16.50 1.79 -10.00
CA MET A 50 15.65 1.42 -8.86
C MET A 50 16.42 1.56 -7.54
N THR A 51 17.70 1.19 -7.50
CA THR A 51 18.57 1.37 -6.34
C THR A 51 18.67 2.84 -5.94
N GLN A 52 18.93 3.74 -6.89
CA GLN A 52 18.98 5.18 -6.65
C GLN A 52 17.63 5.73 -6.18
N ARG A 53 16.53 5.26 -6.78
CA ARG A 53 15.18 5.65 -6.42
C ARG A 53 14.84 5.25 -4.98
N ILE A 54 15.16 4.03 -4.59
CA ILE A 54 14.97 3.54 -3.21
C ILE A 54 15.79 4.38 -2.23
N ALA A 55 17.09 4.63 -2.54
CA ALA A 55 17.96 5.43 -1.69
C ALA A 55 17.42 6.86 -1.51
N LYS A 56 16.97 7.49 -2.61
CA LYS A 56 16.35 8.82 -2.55
C LYS A 56 15.08 8.83 -1.68
N HIS A 57 14.16 7.88 -1.88
CA HIS A 57 12.94 7.78 -1.08
C HIS A 57 13.23 7.58 0.41
N ARG A 58 14.26 6.79 0.75
CA ARG A 58 14.71 6.63 2.14
C ARG A 58 15.23 7.93 2.74
N ALA A 59 16.10 8.64 2.01
CA ALA A 59 16.65 9.90 2.46
C ALA A 59 15.56 10.97 2.67
N ASP A 60 14.67 11.12 1.69
CA ASP A 60 13.57 12.07 1.74
C ASP A 60 12.63 11.77 2.93
N ARG A 61 12.31 10.51 3.19
CA ARG A 61 11.46 10.08 4.30
C ARG A 61 12.14 10.29 5.66
N ALA A 62 13.42 9.95 5.78
CA ALA A 62 14.17 10.16 7.00
C ALA A 62 14.21 11.64 7.43
N GLN A 63 14.16 12.57 6.48
CA GLN A 63 14.04 13.99 6.77
C GLN A 63 12.62 14.42 7.15
N ARG A 64 11.59 13.87 6.46
CA ARG A 64 10.18 14.29 6.65
C ARG A 64 9.53 13.65 7.86
N VAL A 65 9.79 12.38 8.10
CA VAL A 65 9.17 11.60 9.19
C VAL A 65 10.22 10.69 9.84
N PRO A 66 11.19 11.23 10.60
CA PRO A 66 12.31 10.47 11.15
C PRO A 66 11.90 9.36 12.12
N ALA A 67 10.74 9.47 12.74
CA ALA A 67 10.19 8.46 13.65
C ALA A 67 9.48 7.29 12.93
N LEU A 68 9.31 7.33 11.60
CA LEU A 68 8.73 6.25 10.83
C LEU A 68 9.80 5.20 10.47
N VAL A 69 9.79 4.08 11.16
CA VAL A 69 10.75 2.99 10.94
C VAL A 69 10.44 2.29 9.61
N THR A 70 11.49 2.02 8.80
CA THR A 70 11.33 1.27 7.54
C THR A 70 11.76 -0.18 7.72
N VAL A 71 10.88 -1.09 7.31
CA VAL A 71 11.14 -2.53 7.21
C VAL A 71 10.98 -2.93 5.74
N GLU A 72 11.97 -3.62 5.19
CA GLU A 72 11.91 -4.15 3.82
C GLU A 72 11.19 -5.50 3.83
N GLU A 73 10.08 -5.58 3.11
CA GLU A 73 9.34 -6.82 2.93
C GLU A 73 8.76 -6.91 1.52
N PRO A 74 9.50 -7.49 0.58
CA PRO A 74 9.09 -7.52 -0.82
C PRO A 74 8.07 -8.63 -1.17
N ARG A 75 7.88 -9.64 -0.32
CA ARG A 75 7.11 -10.85 -0.68
C ARG A 75 6.05 -11.26 0.33
N TYR A 76 6.39 -11.35 1.62
CA TYR A 76 5.52 -11.92 2.67
C TYR A 76 4.72 -10.85 3.41
N LEU A 77 4.02 -10.02 2.64
CA LEU A 77 3.38 -8.80 3.11
C LEU A 77 2.33 -9.05 4.21
N ALA A 78 1.52 -10.11 4.09
CA ALA A 78 0.52 -10.47 5.10
C ALA A 78 1.17 -10.75 6.47
N ARG A 79 2.23 -11.56 6.48
CA ARG A 79 2.98 -11.88 7.69
C ARG A 79 3.61 -10.63 8.31
N ALA A 80 4.24 -9.78 7.49
CA ALA A 80 4.86 -8.56 7.97
C ALA A 80 3.82 -7.61 8.58
N LEU A 81 2.67 -7.44 7.92
CA LEU A 81 1.57 -6.63 8.43
C LEU A 81 1.13 -7.10 9.82
N LEU A 82 0.85 -8.38 10.00
CA LEU A 82 0.42 -8.93 11.30
C LEU A 82 1.51 -8.83 12.36
N THR A 83 2.77 -9.03 11.99
CA THR A 83 3.92 -8.91 12.90
C THR A 83 4.08 -7.49 13.45
N HIS A 84 3.81 -6.49 12.62
CA HIS A 84 3.95 -5.08 12.97
C HIS A 84 2.63 -4.39 13.34
N SER A 85 1.52 -5.13 13.43
CA SER A 85 0.22 -4.57 13.76
C SER A 85 0.02 -4.53 15.28
N ALA A 86 -0.21 -3.33 15.81
CA ALA A 86 -0.56 -3.11 17.21
C ALA A 86 -1.52 -1.90 17.33
N PRO A 87 -2.37 -1.80 18.36
CA PRO A 87 -3.36 -0.72 18.48
C PRO A 87 -2.77 0.70 18.41
N THR A 88 -1.53 0.87 18.85
CA THR A 88 -0.80 2.15 18.86
C THR A 88 0.23 2.26 17.75
N GLN A 89 0.27 1.32 16.80
CA GLN A 89 1.24 1.29 15.71
C GLN A 89 0.55 1.43 14.36
N LEU A 90 0.86 2.48 13.64
CA LEU A 90 0.47 2.65 12.24
C LEU A 90 1.39 1.81 11.35
N VAL A 91 0.80 1.04 10.44
CA VAL A 91 1.54 0.37 9.38
C VAL A 91 1.24 1.04 8.04
N VAL A 92 2.27 1.51 7.37
CA VAL A 92 2.19 2.03 5.98
C VAL A 92 2.79 1.00 5.05
N VAL A 93 2.10 0.63 3.98
CA VAL A 93 2.61 -0.28 2.94
C VAL A 93 2.90 0.52 1.68
N ASP A 94 4.15 0.63 1.28
CA ASP A 94 4.56 1.35 0.06
C ASP A 94 5.46 0.46 -0.83
N CYS A 95 4.89 -0.18 -1.89
CA CYS A 95 3.53 -0.10 -2.37
C CYS A 95 3.03 -1.49 -2.89
N LEU A 96 1.72 -1.64 -2.99
CA LEU A 96 1.09 -2.88 -3.50
C LEU A 96 1.49 -3.19 -4.95
N THR A 97 1.70 -2.16 -5.78
CA THR A 97 2.14 -2.34 -7.17
C THR A 97 3.47 -3.07 -7.26
N LEU A 98 4.47 -2.64 -6.48
CA LEU A 98 5.78 -3.29 -6.46
C LEU A 98 5.73 -4.67 -5.79
N TRP A 99 4.92 -4.82 -4.75
CA TRP A 99 4.67 -6.13 -4.16
C TRP A 99 4.12 -7.11 -5.20
N LEU A 100 3.08 -6.72 -5.95
CA LEU A 100 2.52 -7.54 -7.02
C LEU A 100 3.55 -7.82 -8.12
N THR A 101 4.38 -6.82 -8.50
CA THR A 101 5.47 -7.01 -9.46
C THR A 101 6.43 -8.10 -9.00
N ASN A 102 6.84 -8.08 -7.72
CA ASN A 102 7.77 -9.07 -7.18
C ASN A 102 7.21 -10.50 -7.19
N LEU A 103 5.88 -10.66 -7.22
CA LEU A 103 5.20 -11.96 -7.21
C LEU A 103 4.86 -12.46 -8.62
N LEU A 104 4.33 -11.60 -9.49
CA LEU A 104 3.85 -12.00 -10.83
C LEU A 104 4.86 -11.76 -11.94
N MET A 105 5.79 -10.81 -11.77
CA MET A 105 6.80 -10.43 -12.76
C MET A 105 8.17 -10.23 -12.09
N PRO A 106 8.67 -11.24 -11.34
CA PRO A 106 9.88 -11.07 -10.54
C PRO A 106 11.10 -10.86 -11.44
N TRP A 107 12.01 -9.96 -10.98
CA TRP A 107 13.31 -9.78 -11.65
C TRP A 107 14.17 -11.04 -11.65
N GLN A 108 14.05 -11.87 -10.61
CA GLN A 108 14.75 -13.14 -10.44
C GLN A 108 13.79 -14.17 -9.85
N GLY A 109 13.97 -15.43 -10.26
CA GLY A 109 13.14 -16.55 -9.82
C GLY A 109 11.87 -16.70 -10.67
N GLU A 110 10.99 -17.57 -10.21
CA GLU A 110 9.75 -17.89 -10.90
C GLU A 110 8.59 -17.01 -10.45
N ALA A 111 7.74 -16.63 -11.40
CA ALA A 111 6.48 -15.96 -11.13
C ALA A 111 5.51 -16.90 -10.40
N MET A 112 4.68 -16.37 -9.53
CA MET A 112 3.62 -17.13 -8.89
C MET A 112 2.59 -17.63 -9.91
N THR A 113 2.13 -18.86 -9.71
CA THR A 113 0.96 -19.40 -10.42
C THR A 113 -0.31 -18.68 -9.97
N ASP A 114 -1.42 -18.86 -10.70
CA ASP A 114 -2.71 -18.28 -10.32
C ASP A 114 -3.15 -18.74 -8.92
N ALA A 115 -2.94 -20.03 -8.60
CA ALA A 115 -3.30 -20.57 -7.29
C ALA A 115 -2.47 -20.00 -6.13
N THR A 116 -1.16 -19.87 -6.32
CA THR A 116 -0.27 -19.30 -5.27
C THR A 116 -0.47 -17.79 -5.12
N TRP A 117 -0.76 -17.08 -6.20
CA TRP A 117 -1.15 -15.68 -6.14
C TRP A 117 -2.49 -15.48 -5.43
N ALA A 118 -3.53 -16.27 -5.77
CA ALA A 118 -4.82 -16.19 -5.09
C ALA A 118 -4.68 -16.35 -3.57
N ALA A 119 -3.89 -17.34 -3.13
CA ALA A 119 -3.60 -17.55 -1.72
C ALA A 119 -2.91 -16.33 -1.08
N ALA A 120 -1.86 -15.79 -1.70
CA ALA A 120 -1.13 -14.64 -1.19
C ALA A 120 -1.99 -13.37 -1.10
N ARG A 121 -2.87 -13.15 -2.10
CA ARG A 121 -3.86 -12.08 -2.09
C ARG A 121 -4.85 -12.23 -0.94
N ASP A 122 -5.41 -13.41 -0.77
CA ASP A 122 -6.40 -13.68 0.28
C ASP A 122 -5.78 -13.56 1.68
N GLU A 123 -4.52 -13.97 1.86
CA GLU A 123 -3.75 -13.74 3.09
C GLU A 123 -3.58 -12.25 3.41
N VAL A 124 -3.26 -11.41 2.43
CA VAL A 124 -3.13 -9.96 2.63
C VAL A 124 -4.47 -9.32 2.97
N LEU A 125 -5.55 -9.71 2.30
CA LEU A 125 -6.90 -9.24 2.61
C LEU A 125 -7.32 -9.63 4.03
N HIS A 126 -7.06 -10.87 4.44
CA HIS A 126 -7.32 -11.35 5.79
C HIS A 126 -6.46 -10.61 6.83
N ALA A 127 -5.18 -10.39 6.55
CA ALA A 127 -4.29 -9.63 7.43
C ALA A 127 -4.78 -8.16 7.60
N SER A 128 -5.28 -7.55 6.52
CA SER A 128 -5.87 -6.21 6.57
C SER A 128 -7.11 -6.12 7.48
N GLU A 129 -7.96 -7.15 7.47
CA GLU A 129 -9.16 -7.23 8.31
C GLU A 129 -8.82 -7.46 9.79
N ASN A 130 -7.72 -8.18 10.06
CA ASN A 130 -7.30 -8.57 11.41
C ASN A 130 -6.19 -7.69 11.97
N ALA A 131 -5.82 -6.62 11.29
CA ALA A 131 -4.84 -5.67 11.79
C ALA A 131 -5.35 -5.03 13.09
N ALA A 132 -4.53 -5.08 14.15
CA ALA A 132 -4.88 -4.52 15.45
C ALA A 132 -4.80 -2.98 15.49
N GLY A 133 -3.98 -2.39 14.59
CA GLY A 133 -3.76 -0.95 14.47
C GLY A 133 -4.09 -0.42 13.07
N PRO A 134 -3.98 0.89 12.86
CA PRO A 134 -4.30 1.52 11.59
C PRO A 134 -3.33 1.08 10.48
N VAL A 135 -3.89 0.96 9.26
CA VAL A 135 -3.13 0.57 8.06
C VAL A 135 -3.37 1.57 6.94
N VAL A 136 -2.28 2.01 6.31
CA VAL A 136 -2.32 2.83 5.09
C VAL A 136 -1.67 2.06 3.95
N TRP A 137 -2.47 1.76 2.92
CA TRP A 137 -2.03 1.10 1.70
C TRP A 137 -1.72 2.13 0.63
N VAL A 138 -0.56 2.03 0.00
CA VAL A 138 -0.18 2.86 -1.16
C VAL A 138 -0.13 1.98 -2.40
N SER A 139 -0.75 2.41 -3.50
CA SER A 139 -0.67 1.71 -4.78
C SER A 139 -0.78 2.64 -5.98
N ASN A 140 -0.17 2.23 -7.11
CA ASN A 140 -0.37 2.96 -8.36
C ASN A 140 -1.71 2.60 -8.97
N GLU A 141 -2.45 3.65 -9.42
CA GLU A 141 -3.57 3.48 -10.34
C GLU A 141 -3.02 3.39 -11.77
N ILE A 142 -3.16 2.22 -12.39
CA ILE A 142 -2.64 1.93 -13.74
C ILE A 142 -3.73 1.42 -14.68
N GLY A 143 -4.94 1.21 -14.19
CA GLY A 143 -6.08 0.67 -14.95
C GLY A 143 -6.82 1.70 -15.79
N SER A 144 -6.56 3.00 -15.62
CA SER A 144 -7.26 4.08 -16.32
C SER A 144 -6.72 4.36 -17.73
N GLY A 145 -5.71 3.63 -18.19
CA GLY A 145 -5.10 3.77 -19.51
C GLY A 145 -5.67 2.82 -20.57
N LEU A 146 -4.99 2.77 -21.72
CA LEU A 146 -5.30 1.77 -22.76
C LEU A 146 -4.97 0.36 -22.24
N SER A 147 -5.80 -0.61 -22.63
CA SER A 147 -5.56 -2.02 -22.31
C SER A 147 -4.22 -2.48 -22.91
N PRO A 148 -3.30 -3.04 -22.11
CA PRO A 148 -2.01 -3.48 -22.61
C PRO A 148 -2.15 -4.62 -23.65
N MET A 149 -1.26 -4.65 -24.65
CA MET A 149 -1.28 -5.71 -25.65
C MET A 149 -0.72 -7.04 -25.13
N GLY A 150 0.24 -7.02 -24.19
CA GLY A 150 0.85 -8.21 -23.62
C GLY A 150 -0.09 -8.90 -22.61
N VAL A 151 -0.25 -10.22 -22.71
CA VAL A 151 -1.14 -11.03 -21.85
C VAL A 151 -0.73 -10.91 -20.38
N GLU A 152 0.56 -10.99 -20.09
CA GLU A 152 1.09 -10.88 -18.71
C GLU A 152 0.83 -9.50 -18.09
N VAL A 153 1.00 -8.44 -18.89
CA VAL A 153 0.74 -7.08 -18.40
C VAL A 153 -0.75 -6.85 -18.18
N ARG A 154 -1.63 -7.39 -19.06
CA ARG A 154 -3.07 -7.34 -18.82
C ARG A 154 -3.45 -8.06 -17.53
N ARG A 155 -2.94 -9.29 -17.34
CA ARG A 155 -3.14 -10.04 -16.08
C ARG A 155 -2.70 -9.22 -14.87
N PHE A 156 -1.53 -8.58 -14.93
CA PHE A 156 -1.02 -7.74 -13.85
C PHE A 156 -1.97 -6.57 -13.54
N VAL A 157 -2.47 -5.88 -14.58
CA VAL A 157 -3.42 -4.75 -14.43
C VAL A 157 -4.74 -5.22 -13.83
N ASP A 158 -5.27 -6.37 -14.30
CA ASP A 158 -6.53 -6.94 -13.82
C ASP A 158 -6.40 -7.36 -12.34
N GLU A 159 -5.34 -8.08 -11.98
CA GLU A 159 -5.09 -8.53 -10.61
C GLU A 159 -4.89 -7.36 -9.63
N LEU A 160 -4.18 -6.31 -10.06
CA LEU A 160 -4.02 -5.10 -9.25
C LEU A 160 -5.37 -4.40 -9.06
N GLY A 161 -6.18 -4.31 -10.11
CA GLY A 161 -7.53 -3.73 -10.05
C GLY A 161 -8.45 -4.49 -9.10
N TRP A 162 -8.46 -5.81 -9.15
CA TRP A 162 -9.24 -6.65 -8.21
C TRP A 162 -8.76 -6.50 -6.77
N LEU A 163 -7.45 -6.46 -6.54
CA LEU A 163 -6.88 -6.21 -5.22
C LEU A 163 -7.31 -4.83 -4.68
N HIS A 164 -7.27 -3.79 -5.52
CA HIS A 164 -7.74 -2.46 -5.13
C HIS A 164 -9.22 -2.44 -4.75
N GLN A 165 -10.09 -3.10 -5.53
CA GLN A 165 -11.52 -3.19 -5.22
C GLN A 165 -11.75 -3.90 -3.88
N ALA A 166 -11.07 -5.03 -3.66
CA ALA A 166 -11.19 -5.80 -2.44
C ALA A 166 -10.73 -5.02 -1.20
N LEU A 167 -9.61 -4.28 -1.28
CA LEU A 167 -9.14 -3.41 -0.21
C LEU A 167 -10.03 -2.19 -0.02
N ALA A 168 -10.51 -1.57 -1.10
CA ALA A 168 -11.41 -0.41 -1.03
C ALA A 168 -12.74 -0.75 -0.33
N GLN A 169 -13.24 -1.97 -0.46
CA GLN A 169 -14.42 -2.44 0.28
C GLN A 169 -14.16 -2.47 1.80
N ARG A 170 -12.97 -2.87 2.20
CA ARG A 170 -12.55 -3.04 3.60
C ARG A 170 -12.11 -1.73 4.25
N CYS A 171 -11.43 -0.87 3.52
CA CYS A 171 -10.96 0.41 4.04
C CYS A 171 -12.10 1.40 4.24
N GLN A 172 -12.00 2.21 5.31
CA GLN A 172 -12.93 3.31 5.61
C GLN A 172 -12.70 4.51 4.69
N ARG A 173 -11.47 4.68 4.20
CA ARG A 173 -11.08 5.77 3.30
C ARG A 173 -10.42 5.23 2.04
N VAL A 174 -10.75 5.86 0.91
CA VAL A 174 -10.03 5.69 -0.35
C VAL A 174 -9.72 7.08 -0.89
N THR A 175 -8.44 7.37 -1.06
CA THR A 175 -7.94 8.66 -1.53
C THR A 175 -7.26 8.47 -2.89
N LEU A 176 -7.64 9.27 -3.88
CA LEU A 176 -6.96 9.34 -5.17
C LEU A 176 -6.07 10.58 -5.21
N MET A 177 -4.79 10.37 -5.47
CA MET A 177 -3.79 11.44 -5.61
C MET A 177 -3.65 11.85 -7.06
N VAL A 178 -3.93 13.12 -7.34
CA VAL A 178 -3.75 13.72 -8.69
C VAL A 178 -2.96 15.03 -8.53
N ALA A 179 -1.81 15.11 -9.19
CA ALA A 179 -0.96 16.33 -9.19
C ALA A 179 -0.66 16.88 -7.77
N GLY A 180 -0.42 15.99 -6.80
CA GLY A 180 -0.17 16.37 -5.41
C GLY A 180 -1.41 16.71 -4.58
N GLN A 181 -2.61 16.66 -5.18
CA GLN A 181 -3.87 16.94 -4.51
C GLN A 181 -4.61 15.67 -4.13
N GLU A 182 -5.28 15.69 -2.98
CA GLU A 182 -6.11 14.59 -2.50
C GLU A 182 -7.54 14.71 -3.02
N LEU A 183 -8.03 13.66 -3.66
CA LEU A 183 -9.45 13.49 -3.99
C LEU A 183 -10.01 12.34 -3.15
N ALA A 184 -10.99 12.64 -2.28
CA ALA A 184 -11.66 11.62 -1.49
C ALA A 184 -12.63 10.84 -2.39
N VAL A 185 -12.30 9.56 -2.68
CA VAL A 185 -13.17 8.64 -3.42
C VAL A 185 -14.16 7.97 -2.49
N LYS A 186 -13.71 7.61 -1.28
CA LYS A 186 -14.53 7.06 -0.19
C LYS A 186 -14.14 7.72 1.12
N SER A 187 -15.14 8.23 1.85
CA SER A 187 -14.97 8.76 3.21
C SER A 187 -16.16 8.37 4.07
N GLU A 188 -16.00 8.42 5.40
CA GLU A 188 -17.10 8.14 6.33
C GLU A 188 -18.31 9.08 6.11
N LEU A 189 -18.06 10.30 5.62
CA LEU A 189 -19.12 11.27 5.31
C LEU A 189 -20.03 10.82 4.16
N ASN A 190 -19.49 10.10 3.17
CA ASN A 190 -20.26 9.63 2.01
C ASN A 190 -21.18 8.44 2.33
N ARG A 191 -21.00 7.74 3.48
CA ARG A 191 -21.88 6.65 3.89
C ARG A 191 -23.24 7.12 4.45
N LYS A 192 -23.32 8.36 4.96
CA LYS A 192 -24.55 8.90 5.55
C LYS A 192 -25.54 9.49 4.53
N GLY A 193 -25.16 9.60 3.25
CA GLY A 193 -26.00 10.16 2.19
C GLY A 193 -26.64 9.12 1.24
N ALA A 194 -26.43 7.81 1.46
CA ALA A 194 -26.91 6.74 0.60
C ALA A 194 -27.92 5.81 1.30
N SER A 195 -28.68 6.33 2.26
CA SER A 195 -29.82 5.64 2.91
C SER A 195 -31.12 6.35 2.66
#